data_d23afe21a0a6f6ac84549ecefb73eaa7
#
_entry.id   d23afe21a0a6f6ac84549ecefb73eaa7
#
_cell.length_a   1.000
_cell.length_b   1.000
_cell.length_c   1.000
_cell.angle_alpha   90.00
_cell.angle_beta   90.00
_cell.angle_gamma   90.00
#
_symmetry.space_group_name_H-M   'P 1'
#
loop_
_entity.id
_entity.type
_entity.pdbx_description
1 polymer ?
#
loop_
_entity_poly.entity_id
_entity_poly.type
_entity_poly.pdbx_seq_one_letter_code
_entity_poly.pdbx_strand_id
1 'polypeptide(L)' 'MERLDKIIANRGIASRREVKELLRQGRVLVDGVPARSPEDKVDPEAVEITV' A
#
# COMPACT_ATOMS: atom_id res chain seq x y z
N MET A 1 -5.64 -8.12 -9.64
CA MET A 1 -4.67 -7.68 -8.62
C MET A 1 -3.92 -6.45 -9.12
N GLU A 2 -3.68 -5.52 -8.25
CA GLU A 2 -3.03 -4.27 -8.59
C GLU A 2 -1.84 -4.02 -7.68
N ARG A 3 -0.92 -3.20 -8.16
CA ARG A 3 0.25 -2.82 -7.36
C ARG A 3 -0.21 -1.98 -6.16
N LEU A 4 0.39 -2.21 -5.03
CA LEU A 4 0.03 -1.55 -3.78
C LEU A 4 0.19 -0.03 -3.86
N ASP A 5 1.27 0.45 -4.48
CA ASP A 5 1.50 1.88 -4.64
C ASP A 5 0.40 2.54 -5.46
N LYS A 6 -0.06 1.86 -6.50
CA LYS A 6 -1.15 2.36 -7.34
C LYS A 6 -2.47 2.44 -6.56
N ILE A 7 -2.75 1.42 -5.76
CA ILE A 7 -3.97 1.39 -4.95
C ILE A 7 -4.00 2.57 -3.97
N ILE A 8 -2.92 2.77 -3.26
CA ILE A 8 -2.83 3.84 -2.25
C ILE A 8 -2.90 5.21 -2.93
N ALA A 9 -2.23 5.39 -4.06
CA ALA A 9 -2.26 6.64 -4.80
C ALA A 9 -3.66 6.93 -5.34
N ASN A 10 -4.37 5.91 -5.84
CA ASN A 10 -5.72 6.07 -6.35
C ASN A 10 -6.72 6.43 -5.25
N ARG A 11 -6.47 6.03 -4.02
CA ARG A 11 -7.31 6.38 -2.87
C ARG A 11 -7.05 7.78 -2.35
N GLY A 12 -6.04 8.47 -2.88
CA GLY A 12 -5.70 9.82 -2.47
C GLY A 12 -5.04 9.89 -1.10
N ILE A 13 -4.55 8.77 -0.58
CA ILE A 13 -3.92 8.73 0.73
C ILE A 13 -2.51 9.33 0.67
N ALA A 14 -1.77 9.00 -0.38
CA ALA A 14 -0.41 9.46 -0.57
C ALA A 14 -0.01 9.34 -2.04
N SER A 15 0.99 10.11 -2.46
CA SER A 15 1.56 9.95 -3.79
C SER A 15 2.41 8.67 -3.84
N ARG A 16 2.73 8.20 -5.05
CA ARG A 16 3.57 7.01 -5.19
C ARG A 16 4.93 7.17 -4.52
N ARG A 17 5.47 8.38 -4.55
CA ARG A 17 6.74 8.69 -3.88
C ARG A 17 6.60 8.58 -2.38
N GLU A 18 5.51 9.09 -1.83
CA GLU A 18 5.23 9.02 -0.41
C GLU A 18 4.96 7.59 0.05
N VAL A 19 4.32 6.78 -0.79
CA VAL A 19 4.05 5.37 -0.49
C VAL A 19 5.34 4.62 -0.21
N LYS A 20 6.40 4.87 -0.99
CA LYS A 20 7.69 4.23 -0.75
C LYS A 20 8.22 4.52 0.64
N GLU A 21 8.10 5.76 1.07
CA GLU A 21 8.56 6.17 2.40
C GLU A 21 7.69 5.56 3.50
N LEU A 22 6.39 5.52 3.29
CA LEU A 22 5.47 4.92 4.25
C LEU A 22 5.75 3.42 4.41
N LEU A 23 6.01 2.74 3.31
CA LEU A 23 6.36 1.31 3.34
C LEU A 23 7.67 1.08 4.10
N ARG A 24 8.65 1.92 3.85
CA ARG A 24 9.94 1.84 4.52
C ARG A 24 9.81 2.02 6.03
N GLN A 25 8.87 2.85 6.46
CA GLN A 25 8.61 3.10 7.87
C GLN A 25 7.71 2.04 8.51
N GLY A 26 7.21 1.09 7.73
CA GLY A 26 6.31 0.07 8.23
C GLY A 26 4.90 0.56 8.53
N ARG A 27 4.50 1.65 7.90
CA ARG A 27 3.20 2.27 8.17
C ARG A 27 2.05 1.73 7.34
N VAL A 28 2.36 1.00 6.27
CA VAL A 28 1.33 0.45 5.39
C VAL A 28 1.05 -0.99 5.80
N LEU A 29 -0.17 -1.26 6.20
CA LEU A 29 -0.59 -2.59 6.62
C LEU A 29 -1.58 -3.16 5.60
N VAL A 30 -1.35 -4.40 5.24
CA VAL A 30 -2.27 -5.18 4.40
C VAL A 30 -2.78 -6.34 5.24
N ASP A 31 -4.05 -6.31 5.59
CA ASP A 31 -4.68 -7.26 6.52
C ASP A 31 -3.92 -7.34 7.86
N GLY A 32 -3.45 -6.21 8.35
CA GLY A 32 -2.73 -6.13 9.61
C GLY A 32 -1.26 -6.53 9.53
N VAL A 33 -0.76 -6.87 8.35
CA VAL A 33 0.65 -7.25 8.15
C VAL A 33 1.37 -6.12 7.42
N PRO A 34 2.50 -5.63 7.94
CA PRO A 34 3.24 -4.57 7.26
C PRO A 34 3.67 -4.98 5.86
N ALA A 35 3.32 -4.18 4.88
CA ALA A 35 3.75 -4.38 3.51
C ALA A 35 5.21 -3.96 3.37
N ARG A 36 5.95 -4.63 2.48
CA ARG A 36 7.38 -4.38 2.31
C ARG A 36 7.73 -3.67 1.02
N SER A 37 6.95 -3.90 -0.02
CA SER A 37 7.29 -3.39 -1.34
C SER A 37 6.10 -2.68 -1.98
N PRO A 38 6.32 -1.50 -2.60
CA PRO A 38 5.25 -0.83 -3.32
C PRO A 38 4.81 -1.59 -4.56
N GLU A 39 5.65 -2.53 -5.01
CA GLU A 39 5.37 -3.33 -6.20
C GLU A 39 4.54 -4.58 -5.90
N ASP A 40 4.30 -4.89 -4.64
CA ASP A 40 3.48 -6.02 -4.26
C ASP A 40 2.08 -5.87 -4.84
N LYS A 41 1.59 -6.95 -5.43
CA LYS A 41 0.26 -6.97 -6.01
C LYS A 41 -0.72 -7.58 -5.04
N VAL A 42 -1.81 -6.88 -4.80
CA VAL A 42 -2.87 -7.33 -3.91
C VAL A 42 -4.22 -7.05 -4.55
N ASP A 43 -5.23 -7.77 -4.10
CA ASP A 43 -6.61 -7.51 -4.51
C ASP A 43 -7.21 -6.46 -3.57
N PRO A 44 -7.44 -5.23 -4.03
CA PRO A 44 -7.91 -4.17 -3.15
C PRO A 44 -9.30 -4.42 -2.59
N GLU A 45 -10.05 -5.34 -3.17
CA GLU A 45 -11.38 -5.69 -2.68
C GLU A 45 -11.32 -6.84 -1.67
N ALA A 46 -10.26 -7.63 -1.70
CA ALA A 46 -10.13 -8.79 -0.83
C ALA A 46 -9.29 -8.51 0.43
N VAL A 47 -8.48 -7.46 0.42
CA VAL A 47 -7.62 -7.14 1.55
C VAL A 47 -7.95 -5.77 2.12
N GLU A 48 -7.68 -5.59 3.39
CA GLU A 48 -7.84 -4.30 4.07
C GLU A 48 -6.48 -3.61 4.12
N ILE A 49 -6.42 -2.41 3.55
CA ILE A 49 -5.18 -1.62 3.52
C ILE A 49 -5.32 -0.47 4.52
N THR A 50 -4.39 -0.40 5.44
CA THR A 50 -4.34 0.63 6.47
C THR A 50 -3.02 1.39 6.37
N VAL A 51 -3.11 2.69 6.47
CA VAL A 51 -1.94 3.57 6.41
C VAL A 51 -1.86 4.42 7.65
#